data_0f8c101b21722ea52763da749a2a4803
#
_entry.id   0f8c101b21722ea52763da749a2a4803
#
_cell.length_a   1.000
_cell.length_b   1.000
_cell.length_c   1.000
_cell.angle_alpha   90.00
_cell.angle_beta   90.00
_cell.angle_gamma   90.00
#
_symmetry.space_group_name_H-M   'P 1'
#
loop_
_entity.id
_entity.type
_entity.pdbx_description
1 polymer ?
#
loop_
_entity_poly.entity_id
_entity_poly.type
_entity_poly.pdbx_seq_one_letter_code
_entity_poly.pdbx_strand_id
1 'polypeptide(L)'
;MRHLLPNLSSCAVKPGKRFCLLVTALSALTLFTSCSNDTSQNASLVSSDNVIRSAYGTLEELFQTEVINIGLESLGYKPIAGSELEYDVIHQAISRDYLDYTAVHWNPLHRNFFEENGGHEKLKRVNPLIDNALQGYLIDKETSTQKGIDSLEDLRDPELAKLFDTDGNGKANLIGCPPGWGCRDVIESHLNDYNLRDTVEHDNENYFALMEKTIKRYNEGKPVLYYTWTPLWVSGVLVPDEDVVWLDVPVVGIQANASVIDGKNLGFEVNQIEILANRQFLRAHPDIARWFELVNIPITDVSLQNQRMRDGENTPADIRRHAEDWIRDNQGTFDDWIEDAKGVAK
;
A
#
# COMPACT_ATOMS: atom_id res chain seq x y z
N MET A 1 56.06 20.22 -11.19
CA MET A 1 55.55 21.59 -11.31
C MET A 1 54.25 21.58 -10.52
N ARG A 2 54.24 21.93 -9.26
CA ARG A 2 54.20 23.24 -8.58
C ARG A 2 52.97 24.06 -8.94
N HIS A 3 52.13 24.21 -7.93
CA HIS A 3 51.37 25.37 -7.42
C HIS A 3 49.87 25.38 -7.80
N LEU A 4 48.90 25.76 -7.00
CA LEU A 4 48.85 26.50 -5.70
C LEU A 4 47.41 26.32 -5.11
N LEU A 5 47.30 26.18 -3.84
CA LEU A 5 46.09 26.41 -3.03
C LEU A 5 46.01 27.89 -2.64
N PRO A 6 44.85 28.45 -2.29
CA PRO A 6 44.78 29.51 -1.32
C PRO A 6 43.85 29.20 -0.13
N ASN A 7 44.47 29.24 1.01
CA ASN A 7 44.22 29.88 2.30
C ASN A 7 42.82 30.18 2.81
N LEU A 8 42.63 29.59 3.97
CA LEU A 8 41.72 29.93 5.07
C LEU A 8 42.08 31.27 5.68
N SER A 9 41.11 32.14 5.96
CA SER A 9 41.23 33.25 6.90
C SER A 9 40.21 33.08 8.06
N SER A 10 40.79 32.97 9.21
CA SER A 10 40.15 32.98 10.52
C SER A 10 39.66 34.39 10.88
N CYS A 11 38.47 34.51 11.48
CA CYS A 11 38.08 35.70 12.22
C CYS A 11 37.87 35.34 13.70
N ALA A 12 38.68 35.99 14.51
CA ALA A 12 38.72 35.87 15.95
C ALA A 12 37.60 36.70 16.62
N VAL A 13 37.02 36.13 17.68
CA VAL A 13 36.06 36.78 18.57
C VAL A 13 36.86 37.46 19.69
N LYS A 14 36.55 38.75 20.02
CA LYS A 14 37.00 39.44 21.21
C LYS A 14 35.85 39.60 22.22
N PRO A 15 36.10 39.49 23.53
CA PRO A 15 35.09 39.62 24.58
C PRO A 15 34.99 41.07 25.11
N GLY A 16 33.77 41.52 25.40
CA GLY A 16 33.48 42.85 25.93
C GLY A 16 32.39 42.90 27.00
N LYS A 17 32.84 42.97 28.25
CA LYS A 17 32.32 43.67 29.44
C LYS A 17 30.83 43.55 29.86
N ARG A 18 30.69 42.98 31.05
CA ARG A 18 29.57 43.05 32.00
C ARG A 18 29.21 44.49 32.37
N PHE A 19 27.92 44.81 32.44
CA PHE A 19 27.39 45.91 33.26
C PHE A 19 26.21 45.38 34.06
N CYS A 20 26.39 45.43 35.39
CA CYS A 20 25.40 45.16 36.41
C CYS A 20 24.67 46.49 36.69
N LEU A 21 23.33 46.49 36.65
CA LEU A 21 22.56 47.56 37.27
C LEU A 21 21.37 46.94 38.02
N LEU A 22 21.53 46.99 39.32
CA LEU A 22 20.45 46.84 40.32
C LEU A 22 19.52 48.06 40.24
N VAL A 23 18.21 47.85 40.15
CA VAL A 23 17.23 48.82 40.60
C VAL A 23 16.13 48.11 41.38
N THR A 24 15.96 48.60 42.57
CA THR A 24 15.09 48.19 43.68
C THR A 24 13.61 48.49 43.44
N ALA A 25 12.80 47.65 44.03
CA ALA A 25 11.40 47.66 44.39
C ALA A 25 10.62 48.97 44.41
N LEU A 26 9.36 48.93 44.01
CA LEU A 26 8.26 49.52 44.79
C LEU A 26 6.93 48.81 44.43
N SER A 27 6.27 48.34 45.49
CA SER A 27 4.97 47.69 45.48
C SER A 27 3.86 48.73 45.27
N ALA A 28 2.91 48.47 44.40
CA ALA A 28 1.60 49.12 44.42
C ALA A 28 0.51 48.06 44.16
N LEU A 29 -0.21 47.74 45.20
CA LEU A 29 -1.39 46.90 45.25
C LEU A 29 -2.57 47.74 44.77
N THR A 30 -3.12 47.44 43.58
CA THR A 30 -4.43 47.96 43.15
C THR A 30 -5.37 46.77 42.88
N LEU A 31 -6.35 46.65 43.77
CA LEU A 31 -7.51 45.77 43.62
C LEU A 31 -8.43 46.34 42.53
N PHE A 32 -8.50 45.67 41.40
CA PHE A 32 -9.60 45.83 40.44
C PHE A 32 -10.49 44.60 40.52
N THR A 33 -11.67 44.77 41.12
CA THR A 33 -12.81 43.87 40.94
C THR A 33 -13.36 44.11 39.55
N SER A 34 -13.13 43.15 38.63
CA SER A 34 -13.80 43.11 37.34
C SER A 34 -14.76 41.95 37.35
N CYS A 35 -16.07 42.27 37.24
CA CYS A 35 -17.09 41.28 36.90
C CYS A 35 -16.81 40.80 35.48
N SER A 36 -16.35 39.59 35.31
CA SER A 36 -16.32 38.91 34.02
C SER A 36 -17.60 38.10 33.83
N ASN A 37 -18.37 38.50 32.84
CA ASN A 37 -19.41 37.67 32.27
C ASN A 37 -18.75 36.40 31.72
N ASP A 38 -19.04 35.28 32.36
CA ASP A 38 -18.76 33.96 31.86
C ASP A 38 -19.64 33.71 30.62
N THR A 39 -19.12 34.02 29.44
CA THR A 39 -19.54 33.38 28.21
C THR A 39 -18.67 32.13 28.09
N SER A 40 -19.10 31.05 28.73
CA SER A 40 -18.53 29.71 28.48
C SER A 40 -18.80 29.34 27.05
N GLN A 41 -17.84 29.66 26.17
CA GLN A 41 -17.70 28.95 24.90
C GLN A 41 -17.33 27.51 25.26
N ASN A 42 -18.30 26.62 25.18
CA ASN A 42 -18.08 25.18 25.09
C ASN A 42 -17.30 24.91 23.78
N ALA A 43 -15.99 25.17 23.80
CA ALA A 43 -15.10 24.43 22.94
C ALA A 43 -15.11 22.99 23.48
N SER A 44 -15.92 22.13 22.88
CA SER A 44 -15.81 20.69 23.12
C SER A 44 -14.36 20.33 22.81
N LEU A 45 -13.58 20.02 23.83
CA LEU A 45 -12.31 19.35 23.71
C LEU A 45 -12.64 18.04 22.98
N VAL A 46 -12.32 17.98 21.69
CA VAL A 46 -12.36 16.73 20.95
C VAL A 46 -11.38 15.83 21.69
N SER A 47 -11.92 14.82 22.36
CA SER A 47 -11.11 13.83 23.05
C SER A 47 -10.19 13.21 22.00
N SER A 48 -8.91 13.05 22.32
CA SER A 48 -7.91 12.40 21.46
C SER A 48 -8.31 10.97 21.10
N ASP A 49 -9.23 10.40 21.83
CA ASP A 49 -9.68 9.00 21.76
C ASP A 49 -10.56 8.70 20.54
N ASN A 50 -11.07 9.72 19.81
CA ASN A 50 -11.92 9.54 18.65
C ASN A 50 -11.17 9.72 17.31
N VAL A 51 -9.89 10.05 17.33
CA VAL A 51 -9.09 10.21 16.09
C VAL A 51 -8.50 8.89 15.69
N ILE A 52 -8.74 8.46 14.44
CA ILE A 52 -8.27 7.18 13.88
C ILE A 52 -7.24 7.45 12.80
N ARG A 53 -6.13 6.72 12.84
CA ARG A 53 -4.96 6.88 11.96
C ARG A 53 -4.76 5.63 11.11
N SER A 54 -4.66 5.81 9.80
CA SER A 54 -4.41 4.73 8.85
C SER A 54 -3.35 5.08 7.83
N ALA A 55 -2.88 4.07 7.10
CA ALA A 55 -2.02 4.22 5.94
C ALA A 55 -2.34 3.13 4.91
N TYR A 56 -1.90 3.35 3.66
CA TYR A 56 -2.04 2.46 2.52
C TYR A 56 -0.71 2.38 1.77
N GLY A 57 -0.51 1.33 0.96
CA GLY A 57 0.75 1.09 0.26
C GLY A 57 0.87 1.81 -1.08
N THR A 58 -0.22 1.86 -1.84
CA THR A 58 -0.30 2.55 -3.13
C THR A 58 -1.62 3.31 -3.25
N LEU A 59 -1.66 4.31 -4.14
CA LEU A 59 -2.86 5.12 -4.33
C LEU A 59 -4.08 4.28 -4.75
N GLU A 60 -3.85 3.19 -5.47
CA GLU A 60 -4.89 2.23 -5.88
C GLU A 60 -5.59 1.53 -4.71
N GLU A 61 -4.94 1.54 -3.54
CA GLU A 61 -5.47 0.95 -2.30
C GLU A 61 -6.18 1.97 -1.40
N LEU A 62 -6.23 3.24 -1.79
CA LEU A 62 -6.90 4.28 -1.01
C LEU A 62 -8.43 4.07 -0.98
N PHE A 63 -9.01 3.48 -2.03
CA PHE A 63 -10.46 3.30 -2.12
C PHE A 63 -11.02 2.47 -0.96
N GLN A 64 -10.47 1.28 -0.69
CA GLN A 64 -10.92 0.45 0.42
C GLN A 64 -10.64 1.12 1.77
N THR A 65 -9.55 1.88 1.89
CA THR A 65 -9.26 2.68 3.08
C THR A 65 -10.34 3.74 3.31
N GLU A 66 -10.81 4.41 2.24
CA GLU A 66 -11.89 5.41 2.33
C GLU A 66 -13.26 4.77 2.65
N VAL A 67 -13.56 3.58 2.12
CA VAL A 67 -14.78 2.85 2.52
C VAL A 67 -14.75 2.56 4.03
N ILE A 68 -13.61 2.12 4.55
CA ILE A 68 -13.43 1.88 6.00
C ILE A 68 -13.59 3.19 6.78
N ASN A 69 -12.98 4.28 6.33
CA ASN A 69 -13.05 5.60 6.98
C ASN A 69 -14.50 6.13 7.06
N ILE A 70 -15.31 5.97 6.01
CA ILE A 70 -16.73 6.39 6.02
C ILE A 70 -17.52 5.60 7.06
N GLY A 71 -17.25 4.29 7.21
CA GLY A 71 -17.85 3.50 8.27
C GLY A 71 -17.46 3.98 9.67
N LEU A 72 -16.18 4.31 9.88
CA LEU A 72 -15.70 4.89 11.14
C LEU A 72 -16.36 6.24 11.44
N GLU A 73 -16.56 7.10 10.44
CA GLU A 73 -17.31 8.36 10.57
C GLU A 73 -18.77 8.11 10.98
N SER A 74 -19.41 7.08 10.41
CA SER A 74 -20.77 6.66 10.73
C SER A 74 -20.92 6.11 12.15
N LEU A 75 -19.82 5.59 12.73
CA LEU A 75 -19.72 5.20 14.13
C LEU A 75 -19.39 6.37 15.07
N GLY A 76 -19.09 7.56 14.55
CA GLY A 76 -18.81 8.77 15.32
C GLY A 76 -17.32 9.06 15.56
N TYR A 77 -16.44 8.33 14.89
CA TYR A 77 -14.99 8.57 14.92
C TYR A 77 -14.56 9.63 13.90
N LYS A 78 -13.30 10.05 13.98
CA LYS A 78 -12.68 11.04 13.09
C LYS A 78 -11.43 10.45 12.46
N PRO A 79 -11.58 9.66 11.39
CA PRO A 79 -10.41 9.22 10.65
C PRO A 79 -9.69 10.44 10.05
N ILE A 80 -8.37 10.45 10.16
CA ILE A 80 -7.54 11.42 9.44
C ILE A 80 -7.15 10.81 8.09
N ALA A 81 -6.94 11.68 7.09
CA ALA A 81 -6.53 11.22 5.77
C ALA A 81 -5.34 10.25 5.86
N GLY A 82 -5.49 9.10 5.24
CA GLY A 82 -4.44 8.09 5.19
C GLY A 82 -3.18 8.61 4.49
N SER A 83 -2.03 8.05 4.86
CA SER A 83 -0.75 8.35 4.22
C SER A 83 -0.30 7.17 3.38
N GLU A 84 0.30 7.46 2.21
CA GLU A 84 0.98 6.44 1.42
C GLU A 84 2.35 6.15 2.06
N LEU A 85 2.59 4.89 2.41
CA LEU A 85 3.80 4.42 3.09
C LEU A 85 4.19 3.02 2.59
N GLU A 86 5.46 2.67 2.67
CA GLU A 86 5.91 1.30 2.41
C GLU A 86 5.28 0.29 3.38
N TYR A 87 4.99 -0.92 2.93
CA TYR A 87 4.23 -1.91 3.71
C TYR A 87 4.92 -2.33 5.01
N ASP A 88 6.25 -2.46 5.02
CA ASP A 88 7.02 -2.75 6.23
C ASP A 88 6.92 -1.62 7.26
N VAL A 89 6.95 -0.37 6.79
CA VAL A 89 6.77 0.84 7.62
C VAL A 89 5.36 0.87 8.20
N ILE A 90 4.33 0.53 7.43
CA ILE A 90 2.93 0.45 7.90
C ILE A 90 2.83 -0.54 9.06
N HIS A 91 3.33 -1.76 8.89
CA HIS A 91 3.28 -2.80 9.92
C HIS A 91 4.01 -2.37 11.20
N GLN A 92 5.20 -1.77 11.04
CA GLN A 92 5.96 -1.24 12.15
C GLN A 92 5.22 -0.12 12.89
N ALA A 93 4.58 0.80 12.16
CA ALA A 93 3.85 1.93 12.74
C ALA A 93 2.62 1.46 13.53
N ILE A 94 1.86 0.48 13.01
CA ILE A 94 0.72 -0.12 13.73
C ILE A 94 1.20 -0.84 15.01
N SER A 95 2.30 -1.59 14.93
CA SER A 95 2.84 -2.32 16.09
C SER A 95 3.37 -1.42 17.21
N ARG A 96 3.62 -0.14 16.90
CA ARG A 96 4.15 0.89 17.81
C ARG A 96 3.14 1.98 18.16
N ASP A 97 1.87 1.79 17.87
CA ASP A 97 0.77 2.72 18.16
C ASP A 97 0.87 4.09 17.44
N TYR A 98 1.64 4.18 16.34
CA TYR A 98 1.67 5.38 15.50
C TYR A 98 0.51 5.39 14.49
N LEU A 99 0.07 4.22 14.06
CA LEU A 99 -1.14 3.97 13.28
C LEU A 99 -2.05 3.02 14.04
N ASP A 100 -3.35 3.10 13.78
CA ASP A 100 -4.36 2.26 14.42
C ASP A 100 -4.70 1.04 13.56
N TYR A 101 -4.76 1.23 12.22
CA TYR A 101 -5.03 0.15 11.27
C TYR A 101 -4.49 0.44 9.86
N THR A 102 -4.52 -0.61 9.03
CA THR A 102 -4.46 -0.53 7.55
C THR A 102 -5.48 -1.47 6.94
N ALA A 103 -6.02 -1.10 5.77
CA ALA A 103 -6.97 -1.91 4.99
C ALA A 103 -6.28 -2.71 3.85
N VAL A 104 -4.94 -2.89 3.94
CA VAL A 104 -4.13 -3.40 2.83
C VAL A 104 -3.07 -4.43 3.26
N HIS A 105 -3.41 -5.27 4.22
CA HIS A 105 -2.57 -6.40 4.60
C HIS A 105 -2.81 -7.58 3.67
N TRP A 106 -1.87 -7.85 2.77
CA TRP A 106 -1.92 -8.99 1.86
C TRP A 106 -1.47 -10.27 2.57
N ASN A 107 -2.40 -11.15 2.88
CA ASN A 107 -2.13 -12.41 3.56
C ASN A 107 -2.21 -13.58 2.55
N PRO A 108 -1.15 -14.39 2.34
CA PRO A 108 0.06 -14.51 3.18
C PRO A 108 1.28 -13.68 2.73
N LEU A 109 1.21 -12.87 1.67
CA LEU A 109 2.35 -12.13 1.11
C LEU A 109 3.11 -11.31 2.17
N HIS A 110 2.37 -10.64 3.07
CA HIS A 110 2.95 -9.81 4.13
C HIS A 110 3.22 -10.57 5.44
N ARG A 111 3.30 -11.91 5.38
CA ARG A 111 3.55 -12.75 6.59
C ARG A 111 4.81 -12.31 7.34
N ASN A 112 5.90 -12.04 6.63
CA ASN A 112 7.16 -11.63 7.26
C ASN A 112 7.00 -10.28 7.98
N PHE A 113 6.38 -9.29 7.34
CA PHE A 113 6.12 -7.99 7.97
C PHE A 113 5.26 -8.12 9.23
N PHE A 114 4.26 -9.02 9.20
CA PHE A 114 3.42 -9.29 10.36
C PHE A 114 4.21 -9.92 11.52
N GLU A 115 4.98 -10.98 11.26
CA GLU A 115 5.73 -11.70 12.30
C GLU A 115 6.86 -10.84 12.90
N GLU A 116 7.63 -10.13 12.09
CA GLU A 116 8.72 -9.25 12.52
C GLU A 116 8.24 -8.08 13.39
N ASN A 117 6.99 -7.70 13.26
CA ASN A 117 6.38 -6.62 14.04
C ASN A 117 5.53 -7.11 15.23
N GLY A 118 5.81 -8.33 15.72
CA GLY A 118 5.25 -8.90 16.93
C GLY A 118 4.00 -9.76 16.71
N GLY A 119 3.65 -10.04 15.44
CA GLY A 119 2.62 -11.00 15.07
C GLY A 119 1.33 -10.86 15.88
N HIS A 120 0.74 -11.98 16.24
CA HIS A 120 -0.50 -12.02 17.01
C HIS A 120 -0.42 -11.45 18.44
N GLU A 121 0.75 -11.15 18.97
CA GLU A 121 0.87 -10.51 20.28
C GLU A 121 0.48 -9.03 20.22
N LYS A 122 0.87 -8.32 19.17
CA LYS A 122 0.63 -6.89 18.98
C LYS A 122 -0.43 -6.55 17.94
N LEU A 123 -0.50 -7.36 16.89
CA LEU A 123 -1.32 -7.13 15.73
C LEU A 123 -2.50 -8.10 15.67
N LYS A 124 -3.60 -7.68 15.07
CA LYS A 124 -4.73 -8.54 14.73
C LYS A 124 -5.05 -8.37 13.25
N ARG A 125 -4.97 -9.44 12.49
CA ARG A 125 -5.60 -9.58 11.19
C ARG A 125 -7.08 -9.79 11.42
N VAL A 126 -7.88 -9.00 10.76
CA VAL A 126 -9.34 -9.11 10.83
C VAL A 126 -9.82 -9.77 9.54
N ASN A 127 -11.06 -10.13 9.47
CA ASN A 127 -11.70 -10.84 8.36
C ASN A 127 -11.24 -10.31 6.97
N PRO A 128 -11.19 -11.16 5.92
CA PRO A 128 -10.86 -10.69 4.59
C PRO A 128 -11.79 -9.56 4.14
N LEU A 129 -11.18 -8.40 3.85
CA LEU A 129 -11.87 -7.27 3.25
C LEU A 129 -12.11 -7.51 1.76
N ILE A 130 -11.14 -8.14 1.09
CA ILE A 130 -11.19 -8.52 -0.32
C ILE A 130 -10.60 -9.91 -0.45
N ASP A 131 -11.35 -10.82 -1.08
CA ASP A 131 -10.95 -12.20 -1.31
C ASP A 131 -10.35 -12.44 -2.69
N ASN A 132 -9.59 -13.53 -2.83
CA ASN A 132 -9.13 -14.10 -4.10
C ASN A 132 -8.24 -13.17 -4.91
N ALA A 133 -7.37 -12.40 -4.25
CA ALA A 133 -6.36 -11.60 -4.91
C ALA A 133 -5.29 -12.52 -5.52
N LEU A 134 -5.05 -12.38 -6.82
CA LEU A 134 -4.11 -13.19 -7.60
C LEU A 134 -2.86 -12.37 -7.92
N GLN A 135 -1.75 -13.07 -8.17
CA GLN A 135 -0.47 -12.49 -8.57
C GLN A 135 0.22 -13.43 -9.53
N GLY A 136 1.00 -12.89 -10.47
CA GLY A 136 1.76 -13.73 -11.41
C GLY A 136 2.47 -12.93 -12.48
N TYR A 137 3.09 -13.66 -13.41
CA TYR A 137 3.81 -13.11 -14.55
C TYR A 137 2.99 -13.25 -15.82
N LEU A 138 3.04 -12.22 -16.66
CA LEU A 138 2.39 -12.23 -17.97
C LEU A 138 3.34 -11.80 -19.08
N ILE A 139 3.09 -12.36 -20.27
CA ILE A 139 3.70 -11.91 -21.52
C ILE A 139 2.61 -11.63 -22.55
N ASP A 140 2.94 -10.89 -23.60
CA ASP A 140 2.00 -10.72 -24.71
C ASP A 140 1.66 -12.05 -25.40
N LYS A 141 0.40 -12.21 -25.73
CA LYS A 141 -0.16 -13.45 -26.31
C LYS A 141 0.45 -13.79 -27.66
N GLU A 142 0.80 -12.79 -28.45
CA GLU A 142 1.41 -12.99 -29.76
C GLU A 142 2.78 -13.66 -29.64
N THR A 143 3.66 -13.14 -28.79
CA THR A 143 4.99 -13.72 -28.53
C THR A 143 4.86 -15.12 -27.92
N SER A 144 3.98 -15.33 -26.93
CA SER A 144 3.70 -16.65 -26.37
C SER A 144 3.37 -17.66 -27.45
N THR A 145 2.38 -17.34 -28.32
CA THR A 145 1.92 -18.23 -29.37
C THR A 145 2.97 -18.51 -30.44
N GLN A 146 3.69 -17.47 -30.90
CA GLN A 146 4.68 -17.59 -31.98
C GLN A 146 5.96 -18.31 -31.54
N LYS A 147 6.36 -18.17 -30.29
CA LYS A 147 7.62 -18.71 -29.76
C LYS A 147 7.44 -19.94 -28.88
N GLY A 148 6.20 -20.27 -28.51
CA GLY A 148 5.89 -21.39 -27.63
C GLY A 148 6.35 -21.12 -26.18
N ILE A 149 6.27 -19.86 -25.72
CA ILE A 149 6.61 -19.47 -24.35
C ILE A 149 5.32 -19.54 -23.54
N ASP A 150 5.24 -20.47 -22.59
CA ASP A 150 4.09 -20.63 -21.70
C ASP A 150 4.49 -20.79 -20.22
N SER A 151 5.79 -20.90 -19.93
CA SER A 151 6.35 -21.05 -18.59
C SER A 151 7.46 -20.03 -18.31
N LEU A 152 7.59 -19.66 -17.06
CA LEU A 152 8.72 -18.84 -16.59
C LEU A 152 10.08 -19.51 -16.88
N GLU A 153 10.12 -20.86 -16.86
CA GLU A 153 11.33 -21.63 -17.15
C GLU A 153 11.83 -21.50 -18.59
N ASP A 154 10.95 -21.18 -19.55
CA ASP A 154 11.33 -21.00 -20.96
C ASP A 154 12.31 -19.84 -21.12
N LEU A 155 12.29 -18.88 -20.21
CA LEU A 155 13.24 -17.75 -20.18
C LEU A 155 14.67 -18.14 -19.78
N ARG A 156 14.96 -19.43 -19.50
CA ARG A 156 16.32 -19.94 -19.42
C ARG A 156 17.02 -19.92 -20.78
N ASP A 157 16.28 -20.01 -21.85
CA ASP A 157 16.83 -19.88 -23.20
C ASP A 157 17.17 -18.40 -23.47
N PRO A 158 18.46 -18.06 -23.67
CA PRO A 158 18.87 -16.69 -23.92
C PRO A 158 18.24 -16.07 -25.18
N GLU A 159 17.90 -16.89 -26.19
CA GLU A 159 17.30 -16.39 -27.42
C GLU A 159 15.81 -16.03 -27.22
N LEU A 160 15.11 -16.72 -26.31
CA LEU A 160 13.75 -16.39 -25.90
C LEU A 160 13.75 -15.20 -24.94
N ALA A 161 14.61 -15.19 -23.93
CA ALA A 161 14.73 -14.10 -22.96
C ALA A 161 15.01 -12.77 -23.63
N LYS A 162 15.93 -12.76 -24.63
CA LYS A 162 16.32 -11.57 -25.38
C LYS A 162 15.16 -10.88 -26.11
N LEU A 163 14.05 -11.53 -26.37
CA LEU A 163 12.85 -10.92 -26.94
C LEU A 163 12.29 -9.79 -26.04
N PHE A 164 12.47 -9.94 -24.75
CA PHE A 164 12.01 -9.03 -23.71
C PHE A 164 13.09 -8.06 -23.23
N ASP A 165 14.26 -8.04 -23.88
CA ASP A 165 15.33 -7.09 -23.60
C ASP A 165 14.89 -5.66 -24.01
N THR A 166 14.88 -4.73 -23.06
CA THR A 166 14.45 -3.35 -23.28
C THR A 166 15.60 -2.33 -23.22
N ASP A 167 16.75 -2.71 -22.68
CA ASP A 167 17.91 -1.84 -22.48
C ASP A 167 19.15 -2.25 -23.30
N GLY A 168 19.12 -3.41 -23.96
CA GLY A 168 20.17 -3.89 -24.87
C GLY A 168 21.30 -4.64 -24.17
N ASN A 169 21.09 -5.12 -22.93
CA ASN A 169 22.07 -5.89 -22.18
C ASN A 169 22.04 -7.41 -22.47
N GLY A 170 21.05 -7.86 -23.24
CA GLY A 170 20.87 -9.26 -23.67
C GLY A 170 20.04 -10.10 -22.71
N LYS A 171 19.50 -9.52 -21.62
CA LYS A 171 18.60 -10.19 -20.69
C LYS A 171 17.16 -9.71 -20.87
N ALA A 172 16.20 -10.54 -20.50
CA ALA A 172 14.80 -10.12 -20.37
C ALA A 172 14.66 -9.13 -19.20
N ASN A 173 13.99 -8.01 -19.42
CA ASN A 173 13.58 -7.10 -18.35
C ASN A 173 12.21 -7.54 -17.81
N LEU A 174 12.20 -8.18 -16.65
CA LEU A 174 10.98 -8.50 -15.92
C LEU A 174 10.56 -7.31 -15.06
N ILE A 175 9.51 -6.60 -15.47
CA ILE A 175 8.93 -5.56 -14.63
C ILE A 175 8.33 -6.20 -13.39
N GLY A 176 8.77 -5.80 -12.21
CA GLY A 176 8.36 -6.41 -10.95
C GLY A 176 8.26 -5.42 -9.81
N CYS A 177 8.44 -5.93 -8.60
CA CYS A 177 8.13 -5.21 -7.37
C CYS A 177 9.31 -4.40 -6.84
N PRO A 178 9.10 -3.12 -6.47
CA PRO A 178 10.14 -2.32 -5.82
C PRO A 178 10.49 -2.85 -4.42
N PRO A 179 11.63 -2.40 -3.85
CA PRO A 179 11.96 -2.64 -2.45
C PRO A 179 10.82 -2.20 -1.51
N GLY A 180 10.58 -2.95 -0.45
CA GLY A 180 9.48 -2.69 0.50
C GLY A 180 8.16 -3.42 0.17
N TRP A 181 8.04 -3.99 -1.03
CA TRP A 181 6.89 -4.82 -1.42
C TRP A 181 7.20 -6.31 -1.20
N GLY A 182 6.25 -7.05 -0.60
CA GLY A 182 6.42 -8.49 -0.31
C GLY A 182 6.64 -9.37 -1.55
N CYS A 183 6.06 -8.99 -2.69
CA CYS A 183 6.24 -9.71 -3.96
C CYS A 183 7.67 -9.66 -4.49
N ARG A 184 8.47 -8.67 -4.11
CA ARG A 184 9.88 -8.59 -4.50
C ARG A 184 10.65 -9.83 -4.08
N ASP A 185 10.51 -10.25 -2.84
CA ASP A 185 11.26 -11.40 -2.32
C ASP A 185 10.83 -12.70 -2.99
N VAL A 186 9.55 -12.83 -3.37
CA VAL A 186 9.04 -13.97 -4.12
C VAL A 186 9.64 -13.99 -5.53
N ILE A 187 9.66 -12.85 -6.25
CA ILE A 187 10.29 -12.74 -7.58
C ILE A 187 11.77 -13.08 -7.50
N GLU A 188 12.50 -12.53 -6.52
CA GLU A 188 13.92 -12.81 -6.31
C GLU A 188 14.17 -14.29 -6.04
N SER A 189 13.30 -14.97 -5.28
CA SER A 189 13.37 -16.42 -5.06
C SER A 189 13.18 -17.18 -6.37
N HIS A 190 12.15 -16.85 -7.16
CA HIS A 190 11.89 -17.49 -8.45
C HIS A 190 13.09 -17.36 -9.40
N LEU A 191 13.70 -16.17 -9.52
CA LEU A 191 14.88 -15.98 -10.38
C LEU A 191 16.06 -16.85 -9.96
N ASN A 192 16.22 -17.11 -8.65
CA ASN A 192 17.26 -18.02 -8.14
C ASN A 192 16.88 -19.50 -8.36
N ASP A 193 15.66 -19.88 -7.97
CA ASP A 193 15.22 -21.28 -7.94
C ASP A 193 15.13 -21.88 -9.34
N TYR A 194 14.77 -21.06 -10.33
CA TYR A 194 14.70 -21.44 -11.73
C TYR A 194 15.98 -21.15 -12.53
N ASN A 195 17.06 -20.69 -11.89
CA ASN A 195 18.36 -20.35 -12.53
C ASN A 195 18.20 -19.34 -13.69
N LEU A 196 17.43 -18.27 -13.44
CA LEU A 196 17.14 -17.24 -14.46
C LEU A 196 18.05 -16.01 -14.39
N ARG A 197 18.95 -15.93 -13.41
CA ARG A 197 19.79 -14.73 -13.20
C ARG A 197 20.71 -14.36 -14.39
N ASP A 198 21.07 -15.35 -15.20
CA ASP A 198 21.89 -15.09 -16.37
C ASP A 198 21.10 -14.55 -17.56
N THR A 199 19.79 -14.79 -17.59
CA THR A 199 18.91 -14.46 -18.72
C THR A 199 17.81 -13.46 -18.40
N VAL A 200 17.47 -13.24 -17.13
CA VAL A 200 16.41 -12.33 -16.69
C VAL A 200 16.95 -11.35 -15.66
N GLU A 201 16.59 -10.09 -15.82
CA GLU A 201 16.82 -9.00 -14.87
C GLU A 201 15.49 -8.53 -14.28
N HIS A 202 15.47 -8.30 -12.97
CA HIS A 202 14.30 -7.80 -12.27
C HIS A 202 14.31 -6.27 -12.24
N ASP A 203 13.48 -5.64 -13.06
CA ASP A 203 13.24 -4.20 -13.02
C ASP A 203 12.34 -3.87 -11.84
N ASN A 204 12.93 -3.38 -10.77
CA ASN A 204 12.29 -3.16 -9.47
C ASN A 204 12.25 -1.69 -9.03
N GLU A 205 12.17 -0.78 -10.01
CA GLU A 205 12.00 0.65 -9.75
C GLU A 205 10.52 1.00 -9.49
N ASN A 206 10.09 2.20 -9.84
CA ASN A 206 8.68 2.59 -9.73
C ASN A 206 7.80 1.74 -10.67
N TYR A 207 7.03 0.81 -10.10
CA TYR A 207 6.21 -0.15 -10.82
C TYR A 207 5.27 0.53 -11.83
N PHE A 208 4.51 1.55 -11.41
CA PHE A 208 3.53 2.19 -12.27
C PHE A 208 4.19 2.93 -13.45
N ALA A 209 5.33 3.58 -13.22
CA ALA A 209 6.09 4.21 -14.29
C ALA A 209 6.67 3.18 -15.28
N LEU A 210 7.07 2.02 -14.80
CA LEU A 210 7.52 0.91 -15.65
C LEU A 210 6.35 0.32 -16.44
N MET A 211 5.19 0.13 -15.84
CA MET A 211 3.98 -0.37 -16.51
C MET A 211 3.49 0.56 -17.62
N GLU A 212 3.57 1.88 -17.46
CA GLU A 212 3.27 2.81 -18.56
C GLU A 212 4.20 2.60 -19.77
N LYS A 213 5.49 2.35 -19.54
CA LYS A 213 6.46 2.04 -20.61
C LYS A 213 6.14 0.68 -21.24
N THR A 214 5.72 -0.30 -20.42
CA THR A 214 5.34 -1.65 -20.86
C THR A 214 4.10 -1.60 -21.76
N ILE A 215 3.05 -0.87 -21.37
CA ILE A 215 1.85 -0.70 -22.17
C ILE A 215 2.18 0.01 -23.49
N LYS A 216 3.03 1.05 -23.45
CA LYS A 216 3.48 1.72 -24.67
C LYS A 216 4.22 0.75 -25.59
N ARG A 217 5.12 -0.08 -25.05
CA ARG A 217 5.88 -1.10 -25.81
C ARG A 217 4.93 -2.13 -26.45
N TYR A 218 3.92 -2.59 -25.70
CA TYR A 218 2.88 -3.47 -26.20
C TYR A 218 2.12 -2.83 -27.38
N ASN A 219 1.70 -1.57 -27.25
CA ASN A 219 1.01 -0.83 -28.31
C ASN A 219 1.88 -0.59 -29.56
N GLU A 220 3.20 -0.69 -29.45
CA GLU A 220 4.15 -0.67 -30.55
C GLU A 220 4.33 -2.08 -31.19
N GLY A 221 3.61 -3.10 -30.74
CA GLY A 221 3.72 -4.48 -31.23
C GLY A 221 5.03 -5.16 -30.81
N LYS A 222 5.58 -4.78 -29.67
CA LYS A 222 6.83 -5.34 -29.12
C LYS A 222 6.55 -6.26 -27.95
N PRO A 223 7.34 -7.35 -27.76
CA PRO A 223 7.19 -8.27 -26.65
C PRO A 223 7.29 -7.58 -25.28
N VAL A 224 6.45 -7.99 -24.33
CA VAL A 224 6.41 -7.48 -22.95
C VAL A 224 6.44 -8.64 -21.95
N LEU A 225 7.12 -8.42 -20.82
CA LEU A 225 7.20 -9.35 -19.68
C LEU A 225 7.04 -8.56 -18.40
N TYR A 226 6.03 -8.89 -17.60
CA TYR A 226 5.77 -8.16 -16.37
C TYR A 226 5.07 -9.01 -15.32
N TYR A 227 5.24 -8.63 -14.07
CA TYR A 227 4.46 -9.08 -12.93
C TYR A 227 3.24 -8.15 -12.75
N THR A 228 2.12 -8.71 -12.33
CA THR A 228 0.95 -7.94 -11.91
C THR A 228 0.12 -8.71 -10.88
N TRP A 229 -0.89 -8.04 -10.36
CA TRP A 229 -1.83 -8.61 -9.39
C TRP A 229 -3.27 -8.15 -9.67
N THR A 230 -4.23 -8.81 -9.01
CA THR A 230 -5.62 -8.37 -8.94
C THR A 230 -6.00 -8.11 -7.46
N PRO A 231 -6.78 -7.05 -7.14
CA PRO A 231 -7.37 -6.07 -8.08
C PRO A 231 -6.36 -5.00 -8.51
N LEU A 232 -6.30 -4.69 -9.78
CA LEU A 232 -5.50 -3.60 -10.34
C LEU A 232 -6.02 -3.22 -11.72
N TRP A 233 -5.88 -1.95 -12.13
CA TRP A 233 -6.29 -1.43 -13.45
C TRP A 233 -5.51 -2.05 -14.63
N VAL A 234 -4.32 -2.59 -14.41
CA VAL A 234 -3.47 -3.17 -15.46
C VAL A 234 -4.20 -4.26 -16.25
N SER A 235 -4.92 -5.15 -15.56
CA SER A 235 -5.68 -6.23 -16.20
C SER A 235 -6.92 -5.76 -16.99
N GLY A 236 -7.31 -4.49 -16.85
CA GLY A 236 -8.32 -3.86 -17.69
C GLY A 236 -7.75 -3.21 -18.95
N VAL A 237 -6.42 -3.03 -19.02
CA VAL A 237 -5.71 -2.43 -20.17
C VAL A 237 -4.99 -3.49 -21.02
N LEU A 238 -4.32 -4.41 -20.35
CA LEU A 238 -3.72 -5.62 -20.92
C LEU A 238 -4.55 -6.81 -20.43
N VAL A 239 -5.59 -7.14 -21.19
CA VAL A 239 -6.61 -8.11 -20.78
C VAL A 239 -6.05 -9.52 -20.85
N PRO A 240 -6.00 -10.27 -19.73
CA PRO A 240 -5.60 -11.67 -19.75
C PRO A 240 -6.48 -12.49 -20.72
N ASP A 241 -5.86 -13.41 -21.43
CA ASP A 241 -6.42 -14.27 -22.49
C ASP A 241 -6.84 -13.56 -23.79
N GLU A 242 -6.89 -12.23 -23.81
CA GLU A 242 -7.07 -11.44 -25.03
C GLU A 242 -5.74 -10.87 -25.53
N ASP A 243 -5.08 -10.05 -24.74
CA ASP A 243 -3.85 -9.33 -25.06
C ASP A 243 -2.60 -10.05 -24.55
N VAL A 244 -2.70 -10.63 -23.37
CA VAL A 244 -1.59 -11.24 -22.62
C VAL A 244 -1.99 -12.60 -22.06
N VAL A 245 -0.99 -13.40 -21.67
CA VAL A 245 -1.22 -14.73 -21.08
C VAL A 245 -0.37 -14.89 -19.82
N TRP A 246 -0.94 -15.57 -18.82
CA TRP A 246 -0.22 -15.96 -17.62
C TRP A 246 0.86 -17.00 -17.97
N LEU A 247 2.04 -16.81 -17.42
CA LEU A 247 3.09 -17.82 -17.44
C LEU A 247 2.86 -18.85 -16.34
N ASP A 248 3.03 -20.13 -16.67
CA ASP A 248 3.15 -21.17 -15.67
C ASP A 248 4.48 -21.00 -14.90
N VAL A 249 4.41 -21.13 -13.59
CA VAL A 249 5.59 -21.14 -12.71
C VAL A 249 5.67 -22.54 -12.09
N PRO A 250 6.47 -23.44 -12.65
CA PRO A 250 6.55 -24.81 -12.18
C PRO A 250 6.85 -24.92 -10.69
N VAL A 251 6.26 -25.89 -10.01
CA VAL A 251 6.42 -26.03 -8.55
C VAL A 251 7.85 -26.48 -8.22
N VAL A 252 8.60 -25.63 -7.53
CA VAL A 252 9.83 -26.00 -6.86
C VAL A 252 9.51 -26.23 -5.37
N GLY A 253 9.38 -27.49 -4.98
CA GLY A 253 9.00 -27.84 -3.61
C GLY A 253 7.47 -27.91 -3.38
N ILE A 254 7.05 -27.93 -2.10
CA ILE A 254 5.62 -28.02 -1.72
C ILE A 254 5.09 -26.60 -1.56
N GLN A 255 4.40 -26.10 -2.58
CA GLN A 255 3.58 -24.87 -2.47
C GLN A 255 2.14 -25.27 -2.11
N ALA A 256 1.76 -25.04 -0.87
CA ALA A 256 0.49 -25.57 -0.33
C ALA A 256 -0.77 -24.85 -0.85
N ASN A 257 -0.69 -23.62 -1.34
CA ASN A 257 -1.84 -22.79 -1.75
C ASN A 257 -1.52 -21.94 -2.99
N ALA A 258 -0.87 -22.53 -4.01
CA ALA A 258 -0.55 -21.82 -5.23
C ALA A 258 -1.83 -21.35 -5.95
N SER A 259 -1.81 -20.13 -6.48
CA SER A 259 -2.85 -19.65 -7.39
C SER A 259 -2.79 -20.47 -8.68
N VAL A 260 -3.92 -21.04 -9.08
CA VAL A 260 -4.03 -21.82 -10.35
C VAL A 260 -5.12 -21.20 -11.21
N ILE A 261 -4.77 -20.83 -12.43
CA ILE A 261 -5.71 -20.39 -13.47
C ILE A 261 -5.51 -21.28 -14.71
N ASP A 262 -6.58 -21.88 -15.21
CA ASP A 262 -6.58 -22.74 -16.39
C ASP A 262 -5.52 -23.85 -16.39
N GLY A 263 -5.23 -24.37 -15.20
CA GLY A 263 -4.24 -25.42 -14.97
C GLY A 263 -2.78 -24.91 -14.83
N LYS A 264 -2.54 -23.62 -14.97
CA LYS A 264 -1.22 -22.99 -14.74
C LYS A 264 -1.07 -22.56 -13.29
N ASN A 265 0.05 -22.90 -12.68
CA ASN A 265 0.46 -22.36 -11.39
C ASN A 265 1.06 -20.96 -11.60
N LEU A 266 0.54 -19.96 -10.93
CA LEU A 266 1.03 -18.58 -11.08
C LEU A 266 2.28 -18.27 -10.25
N GLY A 267 2.77 -19.23 -9.44
CA GLY A 267 3.97 -19.08 -8.60
C GLY A 267 3.77 -18.29 -7.31
N PHE A 268 2.58 -17.74 -7.10
CA PHE A 268 2.22 -16.99 -5.89
C PHE A 268 1.04 -17.66 -5.19
N GLU A 269 0.97 -17.56 -3.88
CA GLU A 269 -0.21 -18.01 -3.14
C GLU A 269 -1.41 -17.09 -3.42
N VAL A 270 -2.65 -17.63 -3.38
CA VAL A 270 -3.85 -16.81 -3.39
C VAL A 270 -3.83 -15.93 -2.14
N ASN A 271 -4.02 -14.63 -2.32
CA ASN A 271 -4.04 -13.68 -1.22
C ASN A 271 -5.46 -13.28 -0.83
N GLN A 272 -5.62 -12.97 0.44
CA GLN A 272 -6.73 -12.20 0.98
C GLN A 272 -6.18 -10.84 1.42
N ILE A 273 -6.87 -9.77 1.05
CA ILE A 273 -6.53 -8.44 1.57
C ILE A 273 -7.34 -8.25 2.85
N GLU A 274 -6.65 -8.18 3.97
CA GLU A 274 -7.24 -8.12 5.31
C GLU A 274 -7.03 -6.73 5.92
N ILE A 275 -7.92 -6.35 6.85
CA ILE A 275 -7.65 -5.23 7.73
C ILE A 275 -6.67 -5.71 8.81
N LEU A 276 -5.53 -5.03 8.91
CA LEU A 276 -4.57 -5.22 9.99
C LEU A 276 -4.68 -4.06 10.98
N ALA A 277 -4.84 -4.36 12.25
CA ALA A 277 -4.96 -3.32 13.27
C ALA A 277 -4.14 -3.63 14.51
N ASN A 278 -3.84 -2.59 15.28
CA ASN A 278 -3.26 -2.74 16.60
C ASN A 278 -4.22 -3.50 17.52
N ARG A 279 -3.73 -4.52 18.19
CA ARG A 279 -4.58 -5.40 19.01
C ARG A 279 -5.15 -4.70 20.23
N GLN A 280 -4.42 -3.79 20.83
CA GLN A 280 -4.89 -3.05 22.01
C GLN A 280 -5.95 -2.02 21.60
N PHE A 281 -5.76 -1.35 20.46
CA PHE A 281 -6.75 -0.46 19.86
C PHE A 281 -8.10 -1.18 19.66
N LEU A 282 -8.11 -2.35 19.03
CA LEU A 282 -9.36 -3.11 18.81
C LEU A 282 -10.03 -3.56 20.11
N ARG A 283 -9.26 -3.83 21.17
CA ARG A 283 -9.84 -4.14 22.49
C ARG A 283 -10.49 -2.94 23.14
N ALA A 284 -9.98 -1.75 22.89
CA ALA A 284 -10.54 -0.50 23.41
C ALA A 284 -11.78 -0.03 22.64
N HIS A 285 -11.93 -0.47 21.38
CA HIS A 285 -12.99 -0.06 20.46
C HIS A 285 -13.71 -1.28 19.86
N PRO A 286 -14.61 -1.94 20.62
CA PRO A 286 -15.30 -3.16 20.17
C PRO A 286 -16.23 -2.92 18.97
N ASP A 287 -16.80 -1.75 18.82
CA ASP A 287 -17.60 -1.31 17.67
C ASP A 287 -16.77 -1.22 16.40
N ILE A 288 -15.55 -0.64 16.47
CA ILE A 288 -14.60 -0.64 15.35
C ILE A 288 -14.19 -2.08 15.01
N ALA A 289 -13.88 -2.89 16.01
CA ALA A 289 -13.52 -4.29 15.79
C ALA A 289 -14.65 -5.03 15.05
N ARG A 290 -15.91 -4.77 15.43
CA ARG A 290 -17.08 -5.37 14.77
C ARG A 290 -17.29 -4.85 13.35
N TRP A 291 -17.11 -3.53 13.11
CA TRP A 291 -17.14 -2.94 11.78
C TRP A 291 -16.11 -3.61 10.85
N PHE A 292 -14.88 -3.77 11.32
CA PHE A 292 -13.80 -4.43 10.55
C PHE A 292 -14.09 -5.92 10.27
N GLU A 293 -14.87 -6.60 11.11
CA GLU A 293 -15.29 -8.00 10.92
C GLU A 293 -16.42 -8.17 9.90
N LEU A 294 -17.21 -7.12 9.67
CA LEU A 294 -18.39 -7.17 8.81
C LEU A 294 -18.13 -6.74 7.39
N VAL A 295 -17.30 -5.71 7.21
CA VAL A 295 -17.08 -5.09 5.91
C VAL A 295 -16.39 -6.05 4.94
N ASN A 296 -16.93 -6.13 3.73
CA ASN A 296 -16.36 -6.89 2.61
C ASN A 296 -16.63 -6.15 1.30
N ILE A 297 -15.63 -6.06 0.44
CA ILE A 297 -15.70 -5.38 -0.85
C ILE A 297 -15.40 -6.41 -1.95
N PRO A 298 -16.32 -6.65 -2.91
CA PRO A 298 -16.05 -7.53 -4.04
C PRO A 298 -14.82 -7.07 -4.82
N ILE A 299 -13.93 -8.00 -5.16
CA ILE A 299 -12.69 -7.71 -5.91
C ILE A 299 -12.97 -7.02 -7.26
N THR A 300 -14.10 -7.34 -7.88
CA THR A 300 -14.55 -6.70 -9.13
C THR A 300 -14.82 -5.21 -8.96
N ASP A 301 -15.38 -4.83 -7.81
CA ASP A 301 -15.72 -3.42 -7.53
C ASP A 301 -14.45 -2.59 -7.32
N VAL A 302 -13.44 -3.17 -6.66
CA VAL A 302 -12.12 -2.56 -6.53
C VAL A 302 -11.44 -2.42 -7.89
N SER A 303 -11.50 -3.45 -8.73
CA SER A 303 -10.94 -3.40 -10.09
C SER A 303 -11.61 -2.33 -10.96
N LEU A 304 -12.94 -2.21 -10.89
CA LEU A 304 -13.69 -1.17 -11.61
C LEU A 304 -13.34 0.24 -11.10
N GLN A 305 -13.16 0.39 -9.79
CA GLN A 305 -12.73 1.66 -9.22
C GLN A 305 -11.31 2.03 -9.67
N ASN A 306 -10.39 1.08 -9.66
CA ASN A 306 -9.02 1.28 -10.14
C ASN A 306 -9.00 1.70 -11.63
N GLN A 307 -9.92 1.16 -12.45
CA GLN A 307 -10.05 1.59 -13.84
C GLN A 307 -10.49 3.05 -13.95
N ARG A 308 -11.42 3.53 -13.10
CA ARG A 308 -11.78 4.96 -13.06
C ARG A 308 -10.57 5.84 -12.76
N MET A 309 -9.67 5.38 -11.86
CA MET A 309 -8.42 6.10 -11.59
C MET A 309 -7.53 6.16 -12.82
N ARG A 310 -7.40 5.08 -13.56
CA ARG A 310 -6.65 5.02 -14.82
C ARG A 310 -7.23 5.97 -15.87
N ASP A 311 -8.54 6.14 -15.90
CA ASP A 311 -9.26 7.03 -16.81
C ASP A 311 -9.19 8.51 -16.40
N GLY A 312 -8.50 8.84 -15.30
CA GLY A 312 -8.17 10.20 -14.87
C GLY A 312 -8.85 10.68 -13.59
N GLU A 313 -9.72 9.88 -12.94
CA GLU A 313 -10.31 10.19 -11.64
C GLU A 313 -9.40 9.67 -10.50
N ASN A 314 -8.18 10.21 -10.39
CA ASN A 314 -7.11 9.65 -9.55
C ASN A 314 -6.62 10.58 -8.44
N THR A 315 -7.35 11.63 -8.11
CA THR A 315 -7.04 12.42 -6.92
C THR A 315 -7.64 11.77 -5.66
N PRO A 316 -7.08 12.03 -4.45
CA PRO A 316 -7.69 11.55 -3.21
C PRO A 316 -9.16 11.94 -3.05
N ALA A 317 -9.55 13.14 -3.55
CA ALA A 317 -10.94 13.59 -3.54
C ALA A 317 -11.83 12.78 -4.51
N ASP A 318 -11.31 12.38 -5.67
CA ASP A 318 -12.02 11.50 -6.58
C ASP A 318 -12.23 10.12 -5.95
N ILE A 319 -11.19 9.55 -5.36
CA ILE A 319 -11.24 8.24 -4.72
C ILE A 319 -12.21 8.24 -3.54
N ARG A 320 -12.22 9.30 -2.73
CA ARG A 320 -13.23 9.48 -1.67
C ARG A 320 -14.64 9.50 -2.24
N ARG A 321 -14.88 10.23 -3.32
CA ARG A 321 -16.18 10.24 -4.02
C ARG A 321 -16.56 8.83 -4.52
N HIS A 322 -15.58 8.06 -5.05
CA HIS A 322 -15.82 6.67 -5.48
C HIS A 322 -16.28 5.80 -4.31
N ALA A 323 -15.69 5.97 -3.13
CA ALA A 323 -16.10 5.24 -1.94
C ALA A 323 -17.52 5.65 -1.49
N GLU A 324 -17.85 6.93 -1.54
CA GLU A 324 -19.20 7.45 -1.25
C GLU A 324 -20.24 6.92 -2.25
N ASP A 325 -19.89 6.88 -3.55
CA ASP A 325 -20.73 6.31 -4.61
C ASP A 325 -20.99 4.82 -4.36
N TRP A 326 -19.92 4.05 -4.07
CA TRP A 326 -20.01 2.61 -3.78
C TRP A 326 -20.91 2.34 -2.56
N ILE A 327 -20.74 3.10 -1.47
CA ILE A 327 -21.57 2.97 -0.28
C ILE A 327 -23.04 3.29 -0.59
N ARG A 328 -23.31 4.34 -1.37
CA ARG A 328 -24.68 4.69 -1.79
C ARG A 328 -25.31 3.54 -2.59
N ASP A 329 -24.55 2.92 -3.49
CA ASP A 329 -25.04 1.83 -4.32
C ASP A 329 -25.23 0.53 -3.51
N ASN A 330 -24.57 0.41 -2.35
CA ASN A 330 -24.66 -0.69 -1.40
C ASN A 330 -25.29 -0.29 -0.05
N GLN A 331 -26.08 0.80 -0.02
CA GLN A 331 -26.53 1.48 1.19
C GLN A 331 -27.20 0.53 2.21
N GLY A 332 -28.07 -0.39 1.76
CA GLY A 332 -28.75 -1.30 2.67
C GLY A 332 -27.81 -2.20 3.45
N THR A 333 -26.85 -2.79 2.77
CA THR A 333 -25.80 -3.64 3.38
C THR A 333 -24.91 -2.83 4.32
N PHE A 334 -24.52 -1.63 3.89
CA PHE A 334 -23.69 -0.74 4.71
C PHE A 334 -24.41 -0.33 6.01
N ASP A 335 -25.69 0.04 5.92
CA ASP A 335 -26.49 0.43 7.09
C ASP A 335 -26.62 -0.74 8.08
N ASP A 336 -26.85 -1.97 7.58
CA ASP A 336 -26.93 -3.18 8.40
C ASP A 336 -25.59 -3.43 9.14
N TRP A 337 -24.45 -3.26 8.48
CA TRP A 337 -23.13 -3.38 9.10
C TRP A 337 -22.90 -2.34 10.19
N ILE A 338 -23.26 -1.09 9.93
CA ILE A 338 -23.10 0.01 10.91
C ILE A 338 -24.03 -0.19 12.12
N GLU A 339 -25.28 -0.65 11.90
CA GLU A 339 -26.21 -0.94 13.00
C GLU A 339 -25.70 -2.08 13.89
N ASP A 340 -25.21 -3.18 13.28
CA ASP A 340 -24.61 -4.30 14.00
C ASP A 340 -23.39 -3.84 14.82
N ALA A 341 -22.48 -3.07 14.20
CA ALA A 341 -21.29 -2.54 14.88
C ALA A 341 -21.66 -1.66 16.09
N LYS A 342 -22.66 -0.77 15.95
CA LYS A 342 -23.18 0.04 17.07
C LYS A 342 -23.80 -0.80 18.19
N GLY A 343 -24.31 -1.98 17.85
CA GLY A 343 -24.94 -2.90 18.80
C GLY A 343 -23.99 -3.46 19.86
N VAL A 344 -22.70 -3.59 19.55
CA VAL A 344 -21.69 -4.14 20.49
C VAL A 344 -21.09 -3.09 21.43
N ALA A 345 -21.29 -1.81 21.18
CA ALA A 345 -20.81 -0.72 22.05
C ALA A 345 -21.71 -0.47 23.28
N LYS A 346 -22.81 -1.20 23.40
CA LYS A 346 -23.77 -1.13 24.53
C LYS A 346 -23.48 -2.23 25.55
#